data_4961d7d3a33db545fbc844d77ee3b519
#
_entry.id   4961d7d3a33db545fbc844d77ee3b519
#
_cell.length_a   1.000
_cell.length_b   1.000
_cell.length_c   1.000
_cell.angle_alpha   90.00
_cell.angle_beta   90.00
_cell.angle_gamma   90.00
#
_symmetry.space_group_name_H-M   'P 1'
#
loop_
_entity.id
_entity.type
_entity.pdbx_description
1 polymer ?
#
loop_
_entity_poly.entity_id
_entity_poly.type
_entity_poly.pdbx_seq_one_letter_code
_entity_poly.pdbx_strand_id
1 'polypeptide(L)'
;FKQKTAYEISACLVGSEMCIRDSPIHKATIIPRGRALGMVMNLPERDKHGHSIKYLKARLAVCFGGRVAEEVIFGKDNISTGAGGGSGSDINQATQLARAMVTKYGMSEEMGPVEYGENQEEVFLGRSVTQTQSVSEEVAQKIDKEIRKLVDEGYNKAKEILTEKIDDLHKIAKALMTYETLTGEEIENIITKNIYPADKQDLKVDDDKSSALGAMGLKPKIVH
;
A
#
# COMPACT_ATOMS: atom_id res chain seq x y z
N PHE A 1 3.75 -17.89 7.40
CA PHE A 1 3.91 -16.90 6.34
C PHE A 1 2.57 -16.27 5.93
N LYS A 2 1.57 -17.06 5.47
CA LYS A 2 0.22 -16.57 5.07
C LYS A 2 -0.44 -15.69 6.14
N GLN A 3 -0.25 -16.02 7.42
CA GLN A 3 -0.82 -15.24 8.52
C GLN A 3 -0.27 -13.81 8.58
N LYS A 4 1.05 -13.64 8.46
CA LYS A 4 1.66 -12.29 8.41
C LYS A 4 1.10 -11.47 7.26
N THR A 5 1.08 -12.04 6.05
CA THR A 5 0.51 -11.40 4.87
C THR A 5 -0.96 -11.03 5.06
N ALA A 6 -1.76 -11.89 5.72
CA ALA A 6 -3.16 -11.57 6.02
C ALA A 6 -3.28 -10.35 6.94
N TYR A 7 -2.42 -10.22 7.96
CA TYR A 7 -2.40 -9.05 8.84
C TYR A 7 -1.88 -7.79 8.16
N GLU A 8 -0.83 -7.88 7.33
CA GLU A 8 -0.33 -6.76 6.54
C GLU A 8 -1.43 -6.21 5.61
N ILE A 9 -2.10 -7.09 4.87
CA ILE A 9 -3.21 -6.73 3.99
C ILE A 9 -4.37 -6.13 4.78
N SER A 10 -4.76 -6.75 5.90
CA SER A 10 -5.84 -6.25 6.78
C SER A 10 -5.54 -4.86 7.33
N ALA A 11 -4.29 -4.59 7.69
CA ALA A 11 -3.87 -3.27 8.17
C ALA A 11 -3.94 -2.20 7.08
N CYS A 12 -3.55 -2.54 5.85
CA CYS A 12 -3.73 -1.65 4.71
C CYS A 12 -5.21 -1.35 4.45
N LEU A 13 -6.10 -2.33 4.63
CA LEU A 13 -7.55 -2.18 4.47
C LEU A 13 -8.14 -1.27 5.56
N VAL A 14 -7.88 -1.56 6.83
CA VAL A 14 -8.36 -0.75 7.96
C VAL A 14 -7.84 0.69 7.86
N GLY A 15 -6.56 0.87 7.52
CA GLY A 15 -5.96 2.18 7.31
C GLY A 15 -6.57 2.93 6.12
N SER A 16 -6.86 2.23 5.02
CA SER A 16 -7.44 2.81 3.81
C SER A 16 -8.88 3.28 4.03
N GLU A 17 -9.73 2.49 4.69
CA GLU A 17 -11.11 2.89 4.99
C GLU A 17 -11.19 4.12 5.90
N MET A 18 -10.33 4.18 6.92
CA MET A 18 -10.32 5.30 7.88
C MET A 18 -9.67 6.57 7.31
N CYS A 19 -8.64 6.43 6.47
CA CYS A 19 -7.84 7.54 6.00
C CYS A 19 -8.23 8.05 4.61
N ILE A 20 -8.73 7.19 3.72
CA ILE A 20 -8.96 7.50 2.30
C ILE A 20 -10.37 7.12 1.88
N ARG A 21 -11.38 7.81 2.42
CA ARG A 21 -12.80 7.61 2.07
C ARG A 21 -13.12 7.71 0.57
N ASP A 22 -12.28 8.41 -0.19
CA ASP A 22 -12.52 8.70 -1.61
C ASP A 22 -11.93 7.64 -2.57
N SER A 23 -11.44 6.52 -2.06
CA SER A 23 -10.89 5.44 -2.89
C SER A 23 -11.37 4.10 -2.34
N PRO A 24 -12.59 3.66 -2.75
CA PRO A 24 -13.16 2.43 -2.23
C PRO A 24 -12.27 1.25 -2.58
N ILE A 25 -12.17 0.34 -1.63
CA ILE A 25 -11.46 -0.92 -1.81
C ILE A 25 -12.27 -1.76 -2.78
N HIS A 26 -11.65 -2.15 -3.90
CA HIS A 26 -12.29 -3.05 -4.85
C HIS A 26 -12.11 -4.51 -4.44
N LYS A 27 -10.89 -4.88 -4.08
CA LYS A 27 -10.53 -6.27 -3.80
C LYS A 27 -9.26 -6.37 -2.97
N ALA A 28 -9.23 -7.33 -2.05
CA ALA A 28 -8.04 -7.72 -1.32
C ALA A 28 -7.80 -9.23 -1.45
N THR A 29 -6.55 -9.64 -1.59
CA THR A 29 -6.18 -11.06 -1.73
C THR A 29 -4.84 -11.35 -1.08
N ILE A 30 -4.73 -12.54 -0.48
CA ILE A 30 -3.47 -13.11 0.02
C ILE A 30 -2.90 -14.17 -0.91
N ILE A 31 -3.49 -14.35 -2.10
CA ILE A 31 -2.96 -15.26 -3.12
C ILE A 31 -1.74 -14.61 -3.77
N PRO A 32 -0.56 -15.24 -3.70
CA PRO A 32 0.64 -14.69 -4.31
C PRO A 32 0.52 -14.55 -5.83
N ARG A 33 1.00 -13.43 -6.36
CA ARG A 33 1.11 -13.19 -7.80
C ARG A 33 2.49 -12.62 -8.14
N GLY A 34 3.34 -13.44 -8.74
CA GLY A 34 4.72 -13.06 -9.03
C GLY A 34 5.52 -12.82 -7.74
N ARG A 35 6.02 -11.61 -7.56
CA ARG A 35 6.77 -11.21 -6.34
C ARG A 35 5.89 -10.69 -5.21
N ALA A 36 4.65 -10.36 -5.50
CA ALA A 36 3.70 -9.87 -4.50
C ALA A 36 3.08 -11.06 -3.75
N LEU A 37 3.13 -11.02 -2.42
CA LEU A 37 2.60 -12.06 -1.54
C LEU A 37 1.11 -11.88 -1.24
N GLY A 38 0.58 -10.73 -1.59
CA GLY A 38 -0.81 -10.33 -1.51
C GLY A 38 -0.99 -8.98 -2.17
N MET A 39 -2.22 -8.55 -2.38
CA MET A 39 -2.53 -7.30 -3.05
C MET A 39 -3.84 -6.70 -2.54
N VAL A 40 -3.84 -5.39 -2.33
CA VAL A 40 -5.05 -4.58 -2.18
C VAL A 40 -5.22 -3.75 -3.45
N MET A 41 -6.40 -3.82 -4.04
CA MET A 41 -6.74 -3.05 -5.24
C MET A 41 -7.77 -2.00 -4.86
N ASN A 42 -7.40 -0.74 -5.00
CA ASN A 42 -8.29 0.40 -4.84
C ASN A 42 -8.63 0.94 -6.23
N LEU A 43 -9.90 1.19 -6.49
CA LEU A 43 -10.35 1.83 -7.72
C LEU A 43 -10.81 3.25 -7.38
N PRO A 44 -10.16 4.29 -7.90
CA PRO A 44 -10.62 5.66 -7.71
C PRO A 44 -11.95 5.85 -8.45
N GLU A 45 -12.94 6.44 -7.78
CA GLU A 45 -14.26 6.71 -8.40
C GLU A 45 -14.21 7.79 -9.48
N ARG A 46 -13.18 8.64 -9.46
CA ARG A 46 -12.98 9.76 -10.41
C ARG A 46 -11.51 9.97 -10.69
N ASP A 47 -11.22 10.49 -11.86
CA ASP A 47 -9.87 10.96 -12.20
C ASP A 47 -9.47 12.12 -11.29
N LYS A 48 -8.48 11.89 -10.45
CA LYS A 48 -7.94 12.91 -9.54
C LYS A 48 -6.73 13.56 -10.18
N HIS A 49 -6.87 14.83 -10.55
CA HIS A 49 -5.79 15.62 -11.15
C HIS A 49 -4.83 16.21 -10.09
N GLY A 50 -5.11 16.07 -8.79
CA GLY A 50 -4.25 16.56 -7.71
C GLY A 50 -4.53 15.87 -6.38
N HIS A 51 -3.56 15.90 -5.49
CA HIS A 51 -3.65 15.33 -4.15
C HIS A 51 -3.54 16.41 -3.08
N SER A 52 -4.47 16.43 -2.14
CA SER A 52 -4.40 17.34 -0.99
C SER A 52 -3.36 16.88 0.03
N ILE A 53 -2.85 17.80 0.86
CA ILE A 53 -1.95 17.47 1.98
C ILE A 53 -2.56 16.39 2.89
N LYS A 54 -3.87 16.50 3.17
CA LYS A 54 -4.60 15.54 3.98
C LYS A 54 -4.56 14.13 3.38
N TYR A 55 -4.77 14.03 2.07
CA TYR A 55 -4.70 12.75 1.35
C TYR A 55 -3.30 12.14 1.40
N LEU A 56 -2.25 12.95 1.19
CA LEU A 56 -0.86 12.45 1.21
C LEU A 56 -0.44 12.02 2.62
N LYS A 57 -0.83 12.75 3.67
CA LYS A 57 -0.63 12.32 5.07
C LYS A 57 -1.36 11.02 5.39
N ALA A 58 -2.60 10.85 4.91
CA ALA A 58 -3.33 9.59 5.04
C ALA A 58 -2.62 8.44 4.32
N ARG A 59 -2.10 8.68 3.13
CA ARG A 59 -1.33 7.69 2.37
C ARG A 59 -0.04 7.28 3.08
N LEU A 60 0.65 8.21 3.76
CA LEU A 60 1.79 7.87 4.63
C LEU A 60 1.38 6.88 5.73
N ALA A 61 0.25 7.11 6.40
CA ALA A 61 -0.24 6.18 7.42
C ALA A 61 -0.57 4.80 6.84
N VAL A 62 -1.15 4.72 5.64
CA VAL A 62 -1.42 3.44 4.95
C VAL A 62 -0.12 2.67 4.67
N CYS A 63 0.94 3.35 4.21
CA CYS A 63 2.24 2.71 3.98
C CYS A 63 2.82 2.06 5.26
N PHE A 64 2.57 2.65 6.42
CA PHE A 64 3.04 2.08 7.69
C PHE A 64 2.10 1.01 8.28
N GLY A 65 0.91 0.83 7.71
CA GLY A 65 -0.10 -0.10 8.22
C GLY A 65 0.43 -1.51 8.42
N GLY A 66 1.05 -2.09 7.39
CA GLY A 66 1.61 -3.45 7.46
C GLY A 66 2.68 -3.60 8.55
N ARG A 67 3.62 -2.66 8.61
CA ARG A 67 4.68 -2.64 9.63
C ARG A 67 4.14 -2.55 11.05
N VAL A 68 3.18 -1.67 11.26
CA VAL A 68 2.54 -1.48 12.58
C VAL A 68 1.70 -2.70 12.97
N ALA A 69 1.01 -3.34 12.02
CA ALA A 69 0.30 -4.58 12.29
C ALA A 69 1.22 -5.70 12.76
N GLU A 70 2.37 -5.87 12.11
CA GLU A 70 3.38 -6.83 12.57
C GLU A 70 3.87 -6.50 13.99
N GLU A 71 4.15 -5.22 14.28
CA GLU A 71 4.58 -4.78 15.62
C GLU A 71 3.55 -5.08 16.70
N VAL A 72 2.27 -4.77 16.43
CA VAL A 72 1.18 -4.91 17.40
C VAL A 72 0.83 -6.39 17.64
N ILE A 73 0.79 -7.20 16.57
CA ILE A 73 0.34 -8.60 16.64
C ILE A 73 1.48 -9.56 17.02
N PHE A 74 2.66 -9.40 16.45
CA PHE A 74 3.77 -10.34 16.62
C PHE A 74 4.90 -9.82 17.53
N GLY A 75 4.81 -8.56 17.96
CA GLY A 75 5.83 -7.91 18.78
C GLY A 75 7.00 -7.35 17.96
N LYS A 76 7.74 -6.41 18.56
CA LYS A 76 8.80 -5.65 17.90
C LYS A 76 9.95 -6.52 17.35
N ASP A 77 10.26 -7.61 18.03
CA ASP A 77 11.38 -8.49 17.65
C ASP A 77 11.07 -9.38 16.44
N ASN A 78 9.78 -9.52 16.08
CA ASN A 78 9.33 -10.35 14.98
C ASN A 78 8.92 -9.57 13.71
N ILE A 79 9.26 -8.30 13.65
CA ILE A 79 9.00 -7.46 12.48
C ILE A 79 9.84 -7.95 11.29
N SER A 80 9.22 -8.09 10.14
CA SER A 80 9.90 -8.48 8.90
C SER A 80 10.33 -7.26 8.07
N THR A 81 11.15 -7.49 7.06
CA THR A 81 11.51 -6.47 6.06
C THR A 81 10.35 -6.15 5.10
N GLY A 82 9.21 -6.84 5.25
CA GLY A 82 8.09 -6.79 4.34
C GLY A 82 8.30 -7.60 3.07
N ALA A 83 7.22 -7.89 2.36
CA ALA A 83 7.28 -8.57 1.08
C ALA A 83 7.93 -7.66 0.03
N GLY A 84 9.09 -8.06 -0.47
CA GLY A 84 9.79 -7.35 -1.53
C GLY A 84 10.83 -6.33 -1.07
N GLY A 85 11.53 -6.59 0.04
CA GLY A 85 12.61 -5.74 0.56
C GLY A 85 13.44 -5.07 -0.54
N GLY A 86 13.74 -3.78 -0.39
CA GLY A 86 14.44 -2.94 -1.37
C GLY A 86 13.62 -1.72 -1.78
N SER A 87 13.77 -1.26 -3.02
CA SER A 87 13.15 -0.03 -3.51
C SER A 87 11.61 -0.04 -3.55
N GLY A 88 10.98 -1.21 -3.46
CA GLY A 88 9.53 -1.37 -3.39
C GLY A 88 8.94 -1.49 -1.98
N SER A 89 9.76 -1.43 -0.92
CA SER A 89 9.26 -1.55 0.45
C SER A 89 8.39 -0.35 0.86
N ASP A 90 7.42 -0.58 1.73
CA ASP A 90 6.50 0.45 2.23
C ASP A 90 7.25 1.61 2.92
N ILE A 91 8.34 1.30 3.63
CA ILE A 91 9.20 2.32 4.26
C ILE A 91 9.84 3.23 3.19
N ASN A 92 10.34 2.63 2.09
CA ASN A 92 10.92 3.42 1.02
C ASN A 92 9.86 4.29 0.33
N GLN A 93 8.68 3.73 0.03
CA GLN A 93 7.57 4.49 -0.55
C GLN A 93 7.13 5.64 0.37
N ALA A 94 6.98 5.40 1.67
CA ALA A 94 6.65 6.44 2.65
C ALA A 94 7.72 7.54 2.69
N THR A 95 9.00 7.15 2.72
CA THR A 95 10.12 8.11 2.75
C THR A 95 10.18 8.95 1.47
N GLN A 96 10.01 8.32 0.30
CA GLN A 96 9.98 9.04 -0.98
C GLN A 96 8.78 9.99 -1.06
N LEU A 97 7.61 9.57 -0.59
CA LEU A 97 6.42 10.41 -0.53
C LEU A 97 6.62 11.61 0.39
N ALA A 98 7.13 11.40 1.61
CA ALA A 98 7.43 12.47 2.55
C ALA A 98 8.48 13.45 1.98
N ARG A 99 9.52 12.94 1.33
CA ARG A 99 10.53 13.77 0.64
C ARG A 99 9.89 14.60 -0.47
N ALA A 100 9.05 14.01 -1.31
CA ALA A 100 8.35 14.75 -2.36
C ALA A 100 7.41 15.83 -1.79
N MET A 101 6.73 15.57 -0.68
CA MET A 101 5.89 16.57 0.01
C MET A 101 6.68 17.77 0.47
N VAL A 102 7.90 17.56 1.00
CA VAL A 102 8.76 18.63 1.52
C VAL A 102 9.48 19.36 0.39
N THR A 103 10.08 18.61 -0.55
CA THR A 103 11.02 19.19 -1.52
C THR A 103 10.40 19.57 -2.86
N LYS A 104 9.32 18.89 -3.29
CA LYS A 104 8.70 19.12 -4.60
C LYS A 104 7.36 19.86 -4.54
N TYR A 105 6.55 19.54 -3.51
CA TYR A 105 5.18 20.05 -3.44
C TYR A 105 5.04 21.27 -2.53
N GLY A 106 6.11 21.67 -1.82
CA GLY A 106 6.08 22.82 -0.90
C GLY A 106 5.04 22.68 0.21
N MET A 107 4.84 21.43 0.72
CA MET A 107 3.81 21.09 1.69
C MET A 107 4.34 21.07 3.14
N SER A 108 5.52 21.64 3.40
CA SER A 108 6.07 21.84 4.73
C SER A 108 5.84 23.29 5.17
N GLU A 109 5.35 23.49 6.41
CA GLU A 109 5.19 24.83 6.97
C GLU A 109 6.53 25.52 7.22
N GLU A 110 7.57 24.75 7.62
CA GLU A 110 8.90 25.29 7.94
C GLU A 110 9.69 25.64 6.67
N MET A 111 9.53 24.85 5.59
CA MET A 111 10.25 25.06 4.34
C MET A 111 9.53 25.99 3.37
N GLY A 112 8.23 26.18 3.55
CA GLY A 112 7.39 27.01 2.68
C GLY A 112 7.14 26.41 1.29
N PRO A 113 6.44 27.16 0.40
CA PRO A 113 6.09 26.73 -0.95
C PRO A 113 7.25 26.93 -1.92
N VAL A 114 8.37 26.29 -1.67
CA VAL A 114 9.60 26.36 -2.49
C VAL A 114 9.96 24.95 -2.95
N GLU A 115 10.37 24.82 -4.20
CA GLU A 115 10.91 23.57 -4.74
C GLU A 115 12.40 23.48 -4.48
N TYR A 116 12.81 22.46 -3.73
CA TYR A 116 14.21 22.10 -3.44
C TYR A 116 14.61 20.88 -4.27
N GLY A 117 14.36 20.92 -5.58
CA GLY A 117 14.69 19.81 -6.48
C GLY A 117 16.19 19.69 -6.69
N GLU A 118 16.71 18.46 -6.72
CA GLU A 118 17.95 18.19 -7.43
C GLU A 118 17.69 18.48 -8.90
N ASN A 119 18.42 19.42 -9.49
CA ASN A 119 18.47 19.56 -10.94
C ASN A 119 19.03 18.24 -11.48
N GLN A 120 18.16 17.33 -11.90
CA GLN A 120 18.55 16.24 -12.79
C GLN A 120 18.87 16.88 -14.13
N GLU A 121 20.07 17.41 -14.27
CA GLU A 121 20.62 17.66 -15.60
C GLU A 121 20.71 16.29 -16.29
N GLU A 122 19.96 16.15 -17.36
CA GLU A 122 20.00 14.99 -18.24
C GLU A 122 21.47 14.68 -18.56
N VAL A 123 21.90 13.46 -18.23
CA VAL A 123 23.24 12.98 -18.57
C VAL A 123 23.33 12.83 -20.09
N PHE A 124 23.73 13.90 -20.76
CA PHE A 124 24.06 13.88 -22.17
C PHE A 124 25.52 13.47 -22.32
N LEU A 125 25.74 12.29 -22.91
CA LEU A 125 27.05 11.78 -23.32
C LEU A 125 28.08 11.50 -22.19
N GLY A 126 27.80 10.58 -21.27
CA GLY A 126 28.85 9.81 -20.59
C GLY A 126 29.81 10.56 -19.67
N ARG A 127 29.57 11.82 -19.34
CA ARG A 127 30.32 12.59 -18.34
C ARG A 127 29.52 12.61 -17.05
N SER A 128 30.03 11.93 -16.01
CA SER A 128 29.53 12.09 -14.65
C SER A 128 29.78 13.53 -14.20
N VAL A 129 28.76 14.38 -14.27
CA VAL A 129 28.81 15.68 -13.64
C VAL A 129 28.68 15.44 -12.14
N THR A 130 29.66 15.92 -11.39
CA THR A 130 29.65 15.93 -9.93
C THR A 130 28.34 16.55 -9.47
N GLN A 131 27.52 15.81 -8.73
CA GLN A 131 26.27 16.32 -8.13
C GLN A 131 26.64 17.45 -7.18
N THR A 132 26.44 18.67 -7.64
CA THR A 132 26.57 19.85 -6.78
C THR A 132 25.27 19.87 -5.97
N GLN A 133 25.36 19.67 -4.65
CA GLN A 133 24.23 19.92 -3.76
C GLN A 133 23.77 21.35 -3.96
N SER A 134 22.61 21.56 -4.54
CA SER A 134 22.05 22.89 -4.84
C SER A 134 21.49 23.58 -3.60
N VAL A 135 21.58 22.97 -2.43
CA VAL A 135 21.08 23.49 -1.15
C VAL A 135 22.19 23.58 -0.12
N SER A 136 22.15 24.60 0.74
CA SER A 136 23.09 24.71 1.86
C SER A 136 22.90 23.57 2.87
N GLU A 137 23.94 23.26 3.62
CA GLU A 137 23.89 22.21 4.66
C GLU A 137 22.78 22.47 5.71
N GLU A 138 22.57 23.73 6.08
CA GLU A 138 21.50 24.13 6.99
C GLU A 138 20.11 23.82 6.43
N VAL A 139 19.89 24.07 5.13
CA VAL A 139 18.63 23.75 4.45
C VAL A 139 18.44 22.24 4.34
N ALA A 140 19.50 21.48 4.02
CA ALA A 140 19.44 20.03 3.96
C ALA A 140 19.03 19.42 5.32
N GLN A 141 19.58 19.91 6.42
CA GLN A 141 19.20 19.48 7.78
C GLN A 141 17.75 19.80 8.10
N LYS A 142 17.23 20.94 7.68
CA LYS A 142 15.80 21.28 7.86
C LYS A 142 14.89 20.35 7.04
N ILE A 143 15.27 20.07 5.79
CA ILE A 143 14.55 19.11 4.93
C ILE A 143 14.48 17.74 5.61
N ASP A 144 15.59 17.21 6.08
CA ASP A 144 15.64 15.90 6.74
C ASP A 144 14.80 15.86 8.02
N LYS A 145 14.79 16.93 8.79
CA LYS A 145 13.96 17.06 10.00
C LYS A 145 12.46 17.06 9.66
N GLU A 146 12.04 17.79 8.62
CA GLU A 146 10.64 17.83 8.19
C GLU A 146 10.18 16.50 7.58
N ILE A 147 11.05 15.82 6.80
CA ILE A 147 10.77 14.48 6.29
C ILE A 147 10.53 13.52 7.45
N ARG A 148 11.43 13.51 8.44
CA ARG A 148 11.31 12.65 9.62
C ARG A 148 10.02 12.93 10.40
N LYS A 149 9.66 14.19 10.58
CA LYS A 149 8.42 14.60 11.24
C LYS A 149 7.19 14.02 10.55
N LEU A 150 7.10 14.15 9.20
CA LEU A 150 5.99 13.59 8.42
C LEU A 150 5.93 12.06 8.50
N VAL A 151 7.07 11.39 8.47
CA VAL A 151 7.18 9.94 8.62
C VAL A 151 6.70 9.50 10.00
N ASP A 152 7.17 10.18 11.06
CA ASP A 152 6.78 9.88 12.45
C ASP A 152 5.28 10.17 12.68
N GLU A 153 4.73 11.25 12.11
CA GLU A 153 3.28 11.54 12.14
C GLU A 153 2.48 10.41 11.47
N GLY A 154 2.91 9.96 10.27
CA GLY A 154 2.27 8.86 9.55
C GLY A 154 2.30 7.54 10.32
N TYR A 155 3.45 7.20 10.89
CA TYR A 155 3.61 5.99 11.71
C TYR A 155 2.74 6.02 12.97
N ASN A 156 2.75 7.14 13.71
CA ASN A 156 1.95 7.29 14.92
C ASN A 156 0.45 7.23 14.60
N LYS A 157 0.03 7.84 13.48
CA LYS A 157 -1.38 7.78 13.05
C LYS A 157 -1.81 6.36 12.67
N ALA A 158 -0.95 5.60 11.97
CA ALA A 158 -1.21 4.19 11.69
C ALA A 158 -1.35 3.37 12.99
N LYS A 159 -0.49 3.63 13.97
CA LYS A 159 -0.51 2.95 15.26
C LYS A 159 -1.77 3.24 16.06
N GLU A 160 -2.20 4.50 16.11
CA GLU A 160 -3.44 4.94 16.74
C GLU A 160 -4.64 4.17 16.14
N ILE A 161 -4.79 4.21 14.81
CA ILE A 161 -5.90 3.58 14.09
C ILE A 161 -5.93 2.06 14.32
N LEU A 162 -4.79 1.38 14.18
CA LEU A 162 -4.72 -0.08 14.30
C LEU A 162 -4.91 -0.55 15.74
N THR A 163 -4.52 0.24 16.73
CA THR A 163 -4.77 -0.06 18.13
C THR A 163 -6.26 0.12 18.47
N GLU A 164 -6.90 1.15 17.95
CA GLU A 164 -8.32 1.40 18.13
C GLU A 164 -9.19 0.34 17.45
N LYS A 165 -8.78 -0.15 16.27
CA LYS A 165 -9.51 -1.09 15.41
C LYS A 165 -8.93 -2.49 15.39
N ILE A 166 -8.31 -2.92 16.47
CA ILE A 166 -7.62 -4.21 16.54
C ILE A 166 -8.58 -5.40 16.33
N ASP A 167 -9.82 -5.28 16.78
CA ASP A 167 -10.82 -6.33 16.58
C ASP A 167 -11.22 -6.49 15.11
N ASP A 168 -11.35 -5.37 14.39
CA ASP A 168 -11.65 -5.39 12.96
C ASP A 168 -10.47 -5.94 12.16
N LEU A 169 -9.23 -5.60 12.57
CA LEU A 169 -8.02 -6.20 12.02
C LEU A 169 -8.02 -7.73 12.14
N HIS A 170 -8.37 -8.26 13.32
CA HIS A 170 -8.46 -9.70 13.53
C HIS A 170 -9.57 -10.36 12.70
N LYS A 171 -10.75 -9.73 12.58
CA LYS A 171 -11.86 -10.25 11.77
C LYS A 171 -11.47 -10.37 10.30
N ILE A 172 -10.89 -9.31 9.73
CA ILE A 172 -10.47 -9.30 8.32
C ILE A 172 -9.34 -10.30 8.08
N ALA A 173 -8.33 -10.36 8.95
CA ALA A 173 -7.24 -11.32 8.82
C ALA A 173 -7.74 -12.77 8.84
N LYS A 174 -8.67 -13.09 9.74
CA LYS A 174 -9.31 -14.42 9.79
C LYS A 174 -10.10 -14.73 8.53
N ALA A 175 -10.86 -13.75 8.02
CA ALA A 175 -11.61 -13.90 6.78
C ALA A 175 -10.67 -14.11 5.58
N LEU A 176 -9.59 -13.34 5.46
CA LEU A 176 -8.59 -13.54 4.40
C LEU A 176 -7.90 -14.91 4.49
N MET A 177 -7.62 -15.41 5.70
CA MET A 177 -7.06 -16.75 5.87
C MET A 177 -8.03 -17.83 5.40
N THR A 178 -9.34 -17.64 5.53
CA THR A 178 -10.38 -18.60 5.16
C THR A 178 -10.74 -18.53 3.68
N TYR A 179 -10.99 -17.31 3.17
CA TYR A 179 -11.53 -17.09 1.81
C TYR A 179 -10.47 -16.69 0.80
N GLU A 180 -9.24 -16.42 1.23
CA GLU A 180 -8.06 -15.99 0.45
C GLU A 180 -8.27 -14.69 -0.35
N THR A 181 -9.49 -14.33 -0.67
CA THR A 181 -9.84 -13.13 -1.45
C THR A 181 -11.17 -12.59 -0.97
N LEU A 182 -11.21 -11.27 -0.72
CA LEU A 182 -12.40 -10.52 -0.32
C LEU A 182 -12.62 -9.34 -1.25
N THR A 183 -13.88 -9.07 -1.59
CA THR A 183 -14.28 -7.82 -2.26
C THR A 183 -14.47 -6.70 -1.24
N GLY A 184 -14.50 -5.44 -1.69
CA GLY A 184 -14.74 -4.29 -0.81
C GLY A 184 -16.05 -4.38 -0.06
N GLU A 185 -17.13 -4.82 -0.72
CA GLU A 185 -18.45 -5.01 -0.11
C GLU A 185 -18.44 -6.09 0.99
N GLU A 186 -17.73 -7.21 0.75
CA GLU A 186 -17.57 -8.27 1.76
C GLU A 186 -16.79 -7.77 2.98
N ILE A 187 -15.74 -6.96 2.77
CA ILE A 187 -14.96 -6.35 3.85
C ILE A 187 -15.82 -5.42 4.68
N GLU A 188 -16.59 -4.54 4.04
CA GLU A 188 -17.52 -3.63 4.72
C GLU A 188 -18.57 -4.40 5.53
N ASN A 189 -19.15 -5.46 4.97
CA ASN A 189 -20.11 -6.31 5.68
C ASN A 189 -19.50 -7.03 6.89
N ILE A 190 -18.24 -7.48 6.80
CA ILE A 190 -17.53 -8.10 7.92
C ILE A 190 -17.32 -7.08 9.05
N ILE A 191 -16.89 -5.86 8.73
CA ILE A 191 -16.60 -4.82 9.71
C ILE A 191 -17.88 -4.31 10.36
N THR A 192 -18.89 -3.94 9.55
CA THR A 192 -20.08 -3.24 10.05
C THR A 192 -21.14 -4.17 10.61
N LYS A 193 -21.35 -5.33 9.97
CA LYS A 193 -22.45 -6.26 10.26
C LYS A 193 -21.99 -7.60 10.82
N ASN A 194 -20.68 -7.85 10.85
CA ASN A 194 -20.10 -9.15 11.21
C ASN A 194 -20.63 -10.30 10.35
N ILE A 195 -20.97 -10.00 9.07
CA ILE A 195 -21.47 -10.98 8.09
C ILE A 195 -20.29 -11.43 7.24
N TYR A 196 -20.01 -12.73 7.25
CA TYR A 196 -18.96 -13.36 6.44
C TYR A 196 -19.52 -13.83 5.11
N PRO A 197 -18.71 -13.92 4.03
CA PRO A 197 -19.14 -14.45 2.76
C PRO A 197 -19.73 -15.85 2.95
N ALA A 198 -20.87 -16.13 2.30
CA ALA A 198 -21.38 -17.50 2.21
C ALA A 198 -20.33 -18.37 1.49
N ASP A 199 -20.17 -19.63 1.90
CA ASP A 199 -19.11 -20.51 1.43
C ASP A 199 -18.92 -20.44 -0.09
N LYS A 200 -17.78 -19.91 -0.53
CA LYS A 200 -17.38 -19.83 -1.94
C LYS A 200 -17.00 -21.21 -2.52
N GLN A 201 -17.27 -22.30 -1.80
CA GLN A 201 -16.95 -23.66 -2.25
C GLN A 201 -17.77 -24.09 -3.47
N ASP A 202 -18.90 -23.43 -3.75
CA ASP A 202 -19.77 -23.79 -4.90
C ASP A 202 -19.40 -23.06 -6.21
N LEU A 203 -18.35 -22.19 -6.23
CA LEU A 203 -17.95 -21.44 -7.43
C LEU A 203 -16.67 -22.00 -8.10
N LYS A 204 -16.30 -23.23 -7.83
CA LYS A 204 -15.26 -23.93 -8.59
C LYS A 204 -15.85 -24.72 -9.75
N VAL A 205 -16.62 -24.11 -10.61
CA VAL A 205 -16.90 -24.67 -11.95
C VAL A 205 -17.26 -23.49 -12.84
N ASP A 206 -16.40 -23.14 -13.77
CA ASP A 206 -16.67 -22.68 -15.14
C ASP A 206 -15.55 -21.80 -15.72
N ASP A 207 -14.29 -22.12 -15.40
CA ASP A 207 -13.16 -21.49 -16.14
C ASP A 207 -12.85 -22.19 -17.47
N ASP A 208 -13.62 -23.24 -17.85
CA ASP A 208 -13.34 -24.05 -19.05
C ASP A 208 -14.22 -23.73 -20.28
N LYS A 209 -15.09 -22.73 -20.20
CA LYS A 209 -15.99 -22.38 -21.32
C LYS A 209 -15.74 -21.03 -21.98
N SER A 210 -14.75 -20.27 -21.55
CA SER A 210 -14.46 -18.94 -22.14
C SER A 210 -13.16 -18.84 -22.91
N SER A 211 -12.49 -19.94 -23.24
CA SER A 211 -11.41 -19.87 -24.20
C SER A 211 -11.99 -19.77 -25.61
N ALA A 212 -11.60 -18.75 -26.37
CA ALA A 212 -12.01 -18.53 -27.75
C ALA A 212 -11.74 -19.73 -28.68
N LEU A 213 -10.94 -20.71 -28.24
CA LEU A 213 -10.66 -21.98 -28.91
C LEU A 213 -11.80 -23.00 -28.77
N GLY A 214 -12.57 -22.98 -27.68
CA GLY A 214 -13.73 -23.84 -27.49
C GLY A 214 -14.90 -23.51 -28.44
N ALA A 215 -15.02 -22.26 -28.83
CA ALA A 215 -16.06 -21.80 -29.75
C ALA A 215 -15.79 -22.19 -31.21
N MET A 216 -14.57 -22.61 -31.56
CA MET A 216 -14.22 -23.02 -32.94
C MET A 216 -14.12 -24.54 -33.15
N GLY A 217 -14.47 -25.37 -32.16
CA GLY A 217 -14.51 -26.82 -32.32
C GLY A 217 -13.17 -27.50 -32.63
N LEU A 218 -12.05 -26.85 -32.43
CA LEU A 218 -10.71 -27.37 -32.72
C LEU A 218 -10.15 -28.16 -31.54
N LYS A 219 -10.07 -29.48 -31.70
CA LYS A 219 -9.37 -30.36 -30.73
C LYS A 219 -7.87 -30.27 -30.95
N PRO A 220 -7.03 -30.11 -29.93
CA PRO A 220 -5.58 -30.17 -30.09
C PRO A 220 -5.14 -31.57 -30.50
N LYS A 221 -4.40 -31.68 -31.60
CA LYS A 221 -3.71 -32.92 -32.02
C LYS A 221 -2.53 -33.13 -31.08
N ILE A 222 -2.56 -34.20 -30.29
CA ILE A 222 -1.40 -34.68 -29.53
C ILE A 222 -0.49 -35.40 -30.57
N VAL A 223 0.70 -34.86 -30.78
CA VAL A 223 1.76 -35.52 -31.53
C VAL A 223 2.66 -36.27 -30.51
N HIS A 224 2.76 -37.57 -30.68
CA HIS A 224 3.63 -38.43 -29.92
C HIS A 224 5.09 -38.29 -30.38
#